data_f9f44d01162ea02b25d5b07ded3d4cc7
#
_entry.id   f9f44d01162ea02b25d5b07ded3d4cc7
#
_cell.length_a   1.000
_cell.length_b   1.000
_cell.length_c   1.000
_cell.angle_alpha   90.00
_cell.angle_beta   90.00
_cell.angle_gamma   90.00
#
_symmetry.space_group_name_H-M   'P 1'
#
loop_
_entity.id
_entity.type
_entity.pdbx_description
1 polymer ?
#
loop_
_entity_poly.entity_id
_entity_poly.type
_entity_poly.pdbx_seq_one_letter_code
_entity_poly.pdbx_strand_id
1 'polypeptide(L)'
;MLFDQITFVIQGPITPSITSTSVRRLRSIFPGCQIIVSTWEGENTQDIEADLIIYNKDPGSTIFVYSKRNDAIPVNINRQIVSTVSGLRHVKTKFAAKLRADNILNKRRVLEIFEQFPLRKEGYAVLNNRLVCSNYFAKEFERGLSVPXXXXXXSLIFSNLVRLKIYLKYGIVIYIVIMISNQH
;
A
#
# COMPACT_ATOMS: atom_id res chain seq x y z
N MET A 1 7.91 4.17 18.69
CA MET A 1 8.27 4.58 17.31
C MET A 1 7.97 6.08 17.14
N LEU A 2 8.91 6.83 16.56
CA LEU A 2 8.72 8.26 16.28
C LEU A 2 7.95 8.43 14.96
N PHE A 3 6.98 9.32 14.94
CA PHE A 3 6.09 9.46 13.78
C PHE A 3 6.78 10.11 12.58
N ASP A 4 7.80 10.93 12.82
CA ASP A 4 8.62 11.53 11.75
C ASP A 4 9.41 10.48 10.94
N GLN A 5 9.51 9.26 11.46
CA GLN A 5 10.14 8.14 10.76
C GLN A 5 9.15 7.37 9.88
N ILE A 6 7.92 7.84 9.75
CA ILE A 6 6.87 7.14 8.99
C ILE A 6 6.40 7.99 7.82
N THR A 7 6.36 7.41 6.64
CA THR A 7 5.69 8.00 5.47
C THR A 7 4.41 7.20 5.17
N PHE A 8 3.29 7.89 5.11
CA PHE A 8 2.03 7.30 4.62
C PHE A 8 1.93 7.54 3.12
N VAL A 9 1.83 6.46 2.35
CA VAL A 9 1.61 6.50 0.91
C VAL A 9 0.13 6.22 0.66
N ILE A 10 -0.61 7.26 0.32
CA ILE A 10 -2.02 7.17 -0.05
C ILE A 10 -2.08 6.99 -1.57
N GLN A 11 -2.65 5.88 -2.03
CA GLN A 11 -2.60 5.52 -3.45
C GLN A 11 -3.99 5.29 -4.03
N GLY A 12 -4.16 5.66 -5.30
CA GLY A 12 -5.39 5.44 -6.06
C GLY A 12 -6.07 6.74 -6.49
N PRO A 13 -7.25 6.64 -7.12
CA PRO A 13 -7.99 7.84 -7.52
C PRO A 13 -8.43 8.65 -6.31
N ILE A 14 -8.46 9.97 -6.47
CA ILE A 14 -8.91 10.86 -5.39
C ILE A 14 -10.41 10.61 -5.17
N THR A 15 -10.77 10.32 -3.94
CA THR A 15 -12.17 10.20 -3.54
C THR A 15 -12.55 11.50 -2.83
N PRO A 16 -13.39 12.33 -3.44
CA PRO A 16 -13.74 13.63 -2.86
C PRO A 16 -14.15 13.52 -1.39
N SER A 17 -13.67 14.45 -0.58
CA SER A 17 -13.87 14.54 0.87
C SER A 17 -13.20 13.41 1.68
N ILE A 18 -13.12 12.18 1.14
CA ILE A 18 -12.53 11.06 1.88
C ILE A 18 -11.01 11.17 1.89
N THR A 19 -10.39 11.41 0.73
CA THR A 19 -8.92 11.49 0.65
C THR A 19 -8.39 12.67 1.48
N SER A 20 -9.00 13.85 1.38
CA SER A 20 -8.59 15.01 2.19
C SER A 20 -8.80 14.75 3.68
N THR A 21 -9.92 14.11 4.05
CA THR A 21 -10.18 13.72 5.46
C THR A 21 -9.14 12.72 5.94
N SER A 22 -8.74 11.76 5.08
CA SER A 22 -7.71 10.79 5.42
C SER A 22 -6.38 11.49 5.72
N VAL A 23 -5.99 12.45 4.89
CA VAL A 23 -4.75 13.23 5.08
C VAL A 23 -4.81 14.00 6.42
N ARG A 24 -5.89 14.76 6.64
CA ARG A 24 -6.05 15.52 7.91
C ARG A 24 -6.04 14.59 9.12
N ARG A 25 -6.70 13.43 9.00
CA ARG A 25 -6.77 12.45 10.09
C ARG A 25 -5.38 11.87 10.40
N LEU A 26 -4.59 11.57 9.36
CA LEU A 26 -3.22 11.09 9.55
C LEU A 26 -2.35 12.12 10.26
N ARG A 27 -2.44 13.40 9.86
CA ARG A 27 -1.73 14.50 10.55
C ARG A 27 -2.09 14.57 12.04
N SER A 28 -3.38 14.41 12.35
CA SER A 28 -3.87 14.45 13.74
C SER A 28 -3.37 13.25 14.55
N ILE A 29 -3.43 12.04 13.96
CA ILE A 29 -3.08 10.80 14.69
C ILE A 29 -1.56 10.62 14.78
N PHE A 30 -0.82 10.99 13.72
CA PHE A 30 0.63 10.79 13.62
C PHE A 30 1.33 12.12 13.35
N PRO A 31 1.35 13.04 14.33
CA PRO A 31 1.97 14.36 14.10
C PRO A 31 3.44 14.22 13.72
N GLY A 32 3.84 14.91 12.66
CA GLY A 32 5.18 14.85 12.13
C GLY A 32 5.41 13.79 11.07
N CYS A 33 4.45 12.91 10.80
CA CYS A 33 4.60 11.91 9.73
C CYS A 33 4.63 12.59 8.35
N GLN A 34 5.27 11.94 7.40
CA GLN A 34 5.22 12.38 6.00
C GLN A 34 4.03 11.72 5.30
N ILE A 35 3.43 12.46 4.37
CA ILE A 35 2.28 11.97 3.59
C ILE A 35 2.55 12.20 2.11
N ILE A 36 2.56 11.11 1.36
CA ILE A 36 2.67 11.12 -0.10
C ILE A 36 1.34 10.64 -0.68
N VAL A 37 0.78 11.42 -1.60
CA VAL A 37 -0.41 10.98 -2.35
C VAL A 37 0.03 10.63 -3.76
N SER A 38 -0.25 9.40 -4.19
CA SER A 38 0.09 8.89 -5.51
C SER A 38 -1.20 8.58 -6.27
N THR A 39 -1.55 9.45 -7.19
CA THR A 39 -2.83 9.44 -7.90
C THR A 39 -2.64 9.53 -9.42
N TRP A 40 -3.69 9.87 -10.16
CA TRP A 40 -3.68 9.87 -11.63
C TRP A 40 -3.62 11.30 -12.17
N GLU A 41 -3.05 11.44 -13.36
CA GLU A 41 -3.11 12.70 -14.10
C GLU A 41 -4.56 13.13 -14.28
N GLY A 42 -4.82 14.43 -14.10
CA GLY A 42 -6.16 15.00 -14.21
C GLY A 42 -7.01 14.96 -12.93
N GLU A 43 -6.53 14.32 -11.87
CA GLU A 43 -7.28 14.31 -10.60
C GLU A 43 -7.20 15.66 -9.89
N ASN A 44 -8.29 16.07 -9.26
CA ASN A 44 -8.33 17.31 -8.48
C ASN A 44 -7.74 17.06 -7.09
N THR A 45 -6.65 17.74 -6.79
CA THR A 45 -5.92 17.58 -5.52
C THR A 45 -5.85 18.89 -4.73
N GLN A 46 -6.64 19.91 -5.08
CA GLN A 46 -6.58 21.23 -4.44
C GLN A 46 -6.77 21.18 -2.92
N ASP A 47 -7.61 20.28 -2.43
CA ASP A 47 -7.91 20.15 -0.99
C ASP A 47 -7.03 19.10 -0.30
N ILE A 48 -5.95 18.64 -0.93
CA ILE A 48 -5.10 17.57 -0.41
C ILE A 48 -3.80 18.19 0.16
N GLU A 49 -3.68 18.27 1.48
CA GLU A 49 -2.53 18.85 2.18
C GLU A 49 -1.44 17.79 2.43
N ALA A 50 -0.97 17.15 1.35
CA ALA A 50 0.11 16.17 1.42
C ALA A 50 1.48 16.84 1.26
N ASP A 51 2.54 16.18 1.74
CA ASP A 51 3.92 16.68 1.57
C ASP A 51 4.40 16.51 0.13
N LEU A 52 3.84 15.52 -0.58
CA LEU A 52 4.16 15.28 -1.98
C LEU A 52 2.95 14.67 -2.68
N ILE A 53 2.62 15.19 -3.85
CA ILE A 53 1.60 14.61 -4.71
C ILE A 53 2.28 14.15 -6.00
N ILE A 54 2.02 12.89 -6.38
CA ILE A 54 2.60 12.27 -7.57
C ILE A 54 1.46 11.92 -8.51
N TYR A 55 1.53 12.44 -9.72
CA TYR A 55 0.56 12.16 -10.76
C TYR A 55 1.11 11.07 -11.69
N ASN A 56 0.38 9.99 -11.84
CA ASN A 56 0.76 8.86 -12.66
C ASN A 56 -0.15 8.77 -13.88
N LYS A 57 0.41 8.30 -14.98
CA LYS A 57 -0.42 7.93 -16.13
C LYS A 57 -1.20 6.67 -15.80
N ASP A 58 -2.51 6.69 -16.01
CA ASP A 58 -3.38 5.54 -15.71
C ASP A 58 -3.05 4.37 -16.67
N PRO A 59 -2.61 3.22 -16.15
CA PRO A 59 -2.32 2.06 -17.01
C PRO A 59 -3.58 1.33 -17.48
N GLY A 60 -4.76 1.76 -17.05
CA GLY A 60 -6.00 1.08 -17.34
C GLY A 60 -6.25 -0.17 -16.51
N SER A 61 -7.42 -0.74 -16.69
CA SER A 61 -7.77 -2.02 -16.09
C SER A 61 -7.17 -3.17 -16.91
N THR A 62 -7.00 -4.33 -16.27
CA THR A 62 -6.61 -5.54 -16.98
C THR A 62 -7.66 -6.62 -16.73
N ILE A 63 -7.70 -7.63 -17.59
CA ILE A 63 -8.60 -8.75 -17.42
C ILE A 63 -7.89 -9.81 -16.60
N PHE A 64 -8.49 -10.20 -15.49
CA PHE A 64 -7.91 -11.23 -14.62
C PHE A 64 -8.42 -12.62 -14.95
N VAL A 65 -9.72 -12.73 -15.22
CA VAL A 65 -10.35 -14.00 -15.50
C VAL A 65 -11.61 -13.77 -16.33
N TYR A 66 -12.00 -14.77 -17.07
CA TYR A 66 -13.29 -14.78 -17.75
C TYR A 66 -14.31 -15.50 -16.85
N SER A 67 -15.51 -14.99 -16.79
CA SER A 67 -16.60 -15.62 -16.08
C SER A 67 -17.01 -16.96 -16.76
N LYS A 68 -17.87 -17.73 -16.11
CA LYS A 68 -18.40 -18.96 -16.69
C LYS A 68 -19.18 -18.69 -17.99
N ARG A 69 -19.66 -17.44 -18.17
CA ARG A 69 -20.33 -17.00 -19.40
C ARG A 69 -19.36 -16.41 -20.41
N ASN A 70 -18.06 -16.52 -20.15
CA ASN A 70 -16.99 -15.95 -20.96
C ASN A 70 -16.96 -14.42 -20.99
N ASP A 71 -17.58 -13.76 -20.02
CA ASP A 71 -17.48 -12.30 -19.86
C ASP A 71 -16.14 -11.95 -19.22
N ALA A 72 -15.47 -10.96 -19.77
CA ALA A 72 -14.22 -10.46 -19.21
C ALA A 72 -14.46 -9.77 -17.85
N ILE A 73 -13.73 -10.18 -16.82
CA ILE A 73 -13.81 -9.56 -15.50
C ILE A 73 -12.62 -8.61 -15.35
N PRO A 74 -12.83 -7.30 -15.48
CA PRO A 74 -11.73 -6.35 -15.33
C PRO A 74 -11.34 -6.18 -13.86
N VAL A 75 -10.05 -5.99 -13.64
CA VAL A 75 -9.48 -5.72 -12.32
C VAL A 75 -8.50 -4.57 -12.39
N ASN A 76 -8.31 -3.89 -11.27
CA ASN A 76 -7.46 -2.70 -11.16
C ASN A 76 -6.08 -3.02 -10.58
N ILE A 77 -5.56 -4.21 -10.88
CA ILE A 77 -4.27 -4.66 -10.34
C ILE A 77 -3.14 -3.74 -10.83
N ASN A 78 -3.09 -3.46 -12.13
CA ASN A 78 -2.05 -2.59 -12.69
C ASN A 78 -2.09 -1.18 -12.09
N ARG A 79 -3.30 -0.65 -11.89
CA ARG A 79 -3.47 0.64 -11.21
C ARG A 79 -2.90 0.61 -9.79
N GLN A 80 -3.18 -0.45 -9.04
CA GLN A 80 -2.64 -0.59 -7.68
C GLN A 80 -1.11 -0.67 -7.68
N ILE A 81 -0.53 -1.41 -8.64
CA ILE A 81 0.94 -1.51 -8.76
C ILE A 81 1.53 -0.14 -9.04
N VAL A 82 1.07 0.51 -10.11
CA VAL A 82 1.66 1.77 -10.57
C VAL A 82 1.62 2.81 -9.46
N SER A 83 0.44 3.06 -8.89
CA SER A 83 0.31 4.10 -7.85
C SER A 83 1.06 3.74 -6.57
N THR A 84 1.08 2.46 -6.16
CA THR A 84 1.81 2.05 -4.96
C THR A 84 3.32 2.19 -5.16
N VAL A 85 3.85 1.64 -6.26
CA VAL A 85 5.30 1.65 -6.53
C VAL A 85 5.79 3.08 -6.70
N SER A 86 5.03 3.90 -7.43
CA SER A 86 5.39 5.31 -7.64
C SER A 86 5.48 6.05 -6.30
N GLY A 87 4.48 5.88 -5.43
CA GLY A 87 4.50 6.49 -4.11
C GLY A 87 5.65 6.00 -3.25
N LEU A 88 5.85 4.68 -3.19
CA LEU A 88 6.90 4.08 -2.35
C LEU A 88 8.32 4.47 -2.78
N ARG A 89 8.56 4.72 -4.06
CA ARG A 89 9.86 5.16 -4.56
C ARG A 89 10.30 6.52 -4.00
N HIS A 90 9.36 7.30 -3.51
CA HIS A 90 9.65 8.63 -2.95
C HIS A 90 9.73 8.61 -1.41
N VAL A 91 9.57 7.45 -0.78
CA VAL A 91 9.70 7.33 0.68
C VAL A 91 11.16 7.45 1.07
N LYS A 92 11.45 8.37 2.01
CA LYS A 92 12.80 8.59 2.54
C LYS A 92 12.91 8.21 4.02
N THR A 93 11.77 7.93 4.66
CA THR A 93 11.72 7.57 6.08
C THR A 93 12.03 6.09 6.29
N LYS A 94 12.27 5.74 7.55
CA LYS A 94 12.58 4.36 7.94
C LYS A 94 11.41 3.39 7.71
N PHE A 95 10.18 3.89 7.84
CA PHE A 95 8.97 3.08 7.72
C PHE A 95 8.03 3.69 6.69
N ALA A 96 7.30 2.84 5.99
CA ALA A 96 6.24 3.26 5.09
C ALA A 96 4.95 2.53 5.40
N ALA A 97 3.85 3.23 5.24
CA ALA A 97 2.51 2.67 5.40
C ALA A 97 1.71 2.99 4.15
N LYS A 98 1.19 1.96 3.50
CA LYS A 98 0.36 2.12 2.30
C LYS A 98 -1.11 2.18 2.70
N LEU A 99 -1.83 3.18 2.19
CA LEU A 99 -3.27 3.34 2.33
C LEU A 99 -3.91 3.54 0.97
N ARG A 100 -5.17 3.13 0.82
CA ARG A 100 -5.96 3.49 -0.35
C ARG A 100 -6.56 4.88 -0.14
N ALA A 101 -6.74 5.60 -1.24
CA ALA A 101 -7.29 6.96 -1.22
C ALA A 101 -8.74 7.02 -0.70
N ASP A 102 -9.45 5.90 -0.76
CA ASP A 102 -10.82 5.76 -0.28
C ASP A 102 -10.91 5.24 1.17
N ASN A 103 -9.79 5.18 1.90
CA ASN A 103 -9.75 4.67 3.27
C ASN A 103 -9.28 5.72 4.26
N ILE A 104 -9.82 5.65 5.48
CA ILE A 104 -9.43 6.53 6.59
C ILE A 104 -8.90 5.66 7.72
N LEU A 105 -7.68 5.94 8.17
CA LEU A 105 -7.11 5.28 9.34
C LEU A 105 -7.49 6.09 10.59
N ASN A 106 -8.16 5.45 11.53
CA ASN A 106 -8.77 6.14 12.68
C ASN A 106 -7.98 6.00 13.98
N LYS A 107 -7.05 5.06 14.09
CA LYS A 107 -6.35 4.78 15.36
C LYS A 107 -4.88 4.39 15.11
N ARG A 108 -4.07 4.51 16.16
CA ARG A 108 -2.65 4.12 16.14
C ARG A 108 -2.41 2.62 16.34
N ARG A 109 -3.45 1.84 16.53
CA ARG A 109 -3.37 0.43 16.88
C ARG A 109 -2.43 -0.39 15.97
N VAL A 110 -2.29 0.02 14.75
CA VAL A 110 -1.40 -0.61 13.78
C VAL A 110 0.07 -0.60 14.25
N LEU A 111 0.52 0.49 14.89
CA LEU A 111 1.87 0.57 15.44
C LEU A 111 2.01 -0.33 16.68
N GLU A 112 0.98 -0.37 17.51
CA GLU A 112 0.94 -1.24 18.68
C GLU A 112 1.06 -2.71 18.27
N ILE A 113 0.32 -3.11 17.23
CA ILE A 113 0.39 -4.48 16.70
C ILE A 113 1.81 -4.77 16.16
N PHE A 114 2.40 -3.83 15.44
CA PHE A 114 3.76 -4.00 14.90
C PHE A 114 4.77 -4.23 16.02
N GLU A 115 4.66 -3.48 17.11
CA GLU A 115 5.57 -3.60 18.26
C GLU A 115 5.28 -4.84 19.12
N GLN A 116 4.01 -5.25 19.20
CA GLN A 116 3.55 -6.35 20.02
C GLN A 116 4.04 -7.72 19.51
N PHE A 117 4.28 -7.87 18.21
CA PHE A 117 4.62 -9.15 17.60
C PHE A 117 6.00 -9.10 16.91
N PRO A 118 7.10 -8.97 17.67
CA PRO A 118 8.43 -8.87 17.08
C PRO A 118 8.98 -10.20 16.56
N LEU A 119 8.54 -11.31 17.15
CA LEU A 119 9.08 -12.63 16.80
C LEU A 119 8.54 -13.13 15.47
N ARG A 120 9.38 -13.83 14.72
CA ARG A 120 9.03 -14.45 13.46
C ARG A 120 9.83 -15.74 13.26
N LYS A 121 9.28 -16.65 12.47
CA LYS A 121 9.91 -17.92 12.17
C LYS A 121 10.93 -17.72 11.05
N GLU A 122 12.19 -17.96 11.33
CA GLU A 122 13.31 -17.62 10.42
C GLU A 122 13.16 -18.26 9.04
N GLY A 123 12.81 -19.53 8.96
CA GLY A 123 12.69 -20.24 7.69
C GLY A 123 11.66 -19.67 6.72
N TYR A 124 10.79 -18.76 7.19
CA TYR A 124 9.74 -18.13 6.36
C TYR A 124 9.89 -16.62 6.27
N ALA A 125 11.01 -16.08 6.75
CA ALA A 125 11.24 -14.63 6.78
C ALA A 125 11.82 -14.15 5.46
N VAL A 126 10.97 -13.60 4.59
CA VAL A 126 11.38 -13.01 3.31
C VAL A 126 11.80 -11.54 3.48
N LEU A 127 11.22 -10.86 4.46
CA LEU A 127 11.50 -9.45 4.77
C LEU A 127 12.22 -9.33 6.12
N ASN A 128 12.96 -8.25 6.29
CA ASN A 128 13.69 -8.00 7.55
C ASN A 128 12.73 -7.77 8.73
N ASN A 129 11.57 -7.20 8.46
CA ASN A 129 10.56 -6.95 9.49
C ASN A 129 9.21 -7.51 9.07
N ARG A 130 8.31 -7.67 10.03
CA ARG A 130 6.95 -8.10 9.76
C ARG A 130 6.19 -7.01 9.00
N LEU A 131 5.25 -7.46 8.17
CA LEU A 131 4.22 -6.60 7.61
C LEU A 131 2.99 -6.67 8.51
N VAL A 132 2.39 -5.51 8.77
CA VAL A 132 1.08 -5.45 9.40
C VAL A 132 0.07 -5.11 8.32
N CYS A 133 -0.91 -5.97 8.13
CA CYS A 133 -1.95 -5.79 7.12
C CYS A 133 -3.32 -5.79 7.79
N SER A 134 -4.28 -5.13 7.13
CA SER A 134 -5.67 -5.26 7.51
C SER A 134 -6.13 -6.71 7.30
N ASN A 135 -6.91 -7.24 8.23
CA ASN A 135 -7.51 -8.56 8.08
C ASN A 135 -8.78 -8.52 7.20
N TYR A 136 -9.17 -7.36 6.75
CA TYR A 136 -10.36 -7.22 5.90
C TYR A 136 -10.07 -7.89 4.54
N PHE A 137 -10.89 -8.84 4.18
CA PHE A 137 -10.71 -9.72 3.02
C PHE A 137 -9.48 -10.65 3.12
N ALA A 138 -8.87 -10.77 4.29
CA ALA A 138 -7.85 -11.79 4.49
C ALA A 138 -8.52 -13.16 4.56
N LYS A 139 -7.94 -14.13 3.88
CA LYS A 139 -8.41 -15.51 3.90
C LYS A 139 -7.37 -16.38 4.57
N GLU A 140 -7.80 -17.20 5.51
CA GLU A 140 -6.92 -18.16 6.18
C GLU A 140 -6.52 -19.29 5.23
N PHE A 141 -7.46 -19.71 4.39
CA PHE A 141 -7.25 -20.80 3.46
C PHE A 141 -8.06 -20.62 2.19
N GLU A 142 -7.45 -20.91 1.06
CA GLU A 142 -8.12 -20.92 -0.23
C GLU A 142 -7.39 -21.89 -1.18
N ARG A 143 -8.12 -22.59 -2.00
CA ARG A 143 -7.52 -23.41 -3.06
C ARG A 143 -6.81 -22.48 -4.05
N GLY A 144 -5.50 -22.64 -4.14
CA GLY A 144 -4.64 -21.77 -4.95
C GLY A 144 -3.99 -20.68 -4.11
N LEU A 145 -3.19 -19.87 -4.77
CA LEU A 145 -2.44 -18.84 -4.10
C LEU A 145 -3.34 -17.64 -3.76
N SER A 146 -3.80 -17.58 -2.53
CA SER A 146 -4.50 -16.40 -2.02
C SER A 146 -3.49 -15.47 -1.38
N VAL A 147 -2.98 -14.52 -2.15
CA VAL A 147 -2.22 -13.41 -1.60
C VAL A 147 -3.23 -12.32 -1.26
N PRO A 148 -3.25 -11.84 -0.02
CA PRO A 148 -4.12 -10.71 0.28
C PRO A 148 -3.77 -9.60 -0.66
N UNK A 149 -4.52 -9.71 -1.53
CA UNK A 149 -4.23 -8.80 -2.53
C UNK A 149 -4.08 -7.46 -1.96
N UNK A 150 -3.31 -7.16 -2.13
CA UNK A 150 -3.09 -6.01 -1.63
C UNK A 150 -4.21 -5.12 -1.54
N UNK A 151 -4.87 -5.69 -1.68
CA UNK A 151 -5.94 -5.04 -1.56
C UNK A 151 -6.15 -4.55 -0.29
N UNK A 152 -5.59 -4.97 0.18
CA UNK A 152 -5.88 -4.65 1.40
C UNK A 152 -5.78 -3.24 1.65
N UNK A 153 -6.49 -3.05 1.96
CA UNK A 153 -6.63 -1.78 2.31
C UNK A 153 -5.51 -1.21 3.03
N UNK A 154 -5.34 -1.44 3.73
CA UNK A 154 -4.38 -0.89 4.47
C UNK A 154 -3.29 -1.85 4.63
N SER A 155 -2.52 -1.81 3.93
CA SER A 155 -1.29 -2.56 4.20
C SER A 155 -0.26 -1.62 4.77
N LEU A 156 0.10 -1.83 6.00
CA LEU A 156 1.22 -1.15 6.63
C LEU A 156 2.48 -1.96 6.40
N ILE A 157 3.36 -1.42 5.60
CA ILE A 157 4.61 -2.05 5.22
C ILE A 157 5.72 -1.33 5.98
N PHE A 158 6.37 -2.06 6.90
CA PHE A 158 7.43 -1.47 7.72
C PHE A 158 8.79 -1.97 7.27
N SER A 159 9.60 -1.02 6.85
CA SER A 159 11.05 -1.01 6.59
C SER A 159 11.63 -1.87 5.47
N ASN A 160 12.53 -1.29 4.81
CA ASN A 160 13.55 -1.80 3.87
C ASN A 160 13.03 -2.35 2.55
N LEU A 161 12.85 -1.42 1.61
CA LEU A 161 12.50 -1.80 0.24
C LEU A 161 13.78 -2.02 -0.56
N VAL A 162 14.08 -3.26 -0.91
CA VAL A 162 15.33 -3.54 -1.61
C VAL A 162 15.13 -3.85 -3.09
N ARG A 163 14.06 -4.50 -3.49
CA ARG A 163 13.83 -4.79 -4.91
C ARG A 163 12.41 -5.26 -5.18
N LEU A 164 11.81 -4.70 -6.21
CA LEU A 164 10.61 -5.27 -6.78
C LEU A 164 11.07 -6.39 -7.75
N LYS A 165 10.96 -7.64 -7.33
CA LYS A 165 11.18 -8.75 -8.25
C LYS A 165 9.81 -9.29 -8.67
N ILE A 166 9.42 -8.94 -9.88
CA ILE A 166 8.16 -9.42 -10.45
C ILE A 166 8.46 -10.77 -11.10
N TYR A 167 7.95 -11.84 -10.53
CA TYR A 167 8.03 -13.15 -11.16
C TYR A 167 6.73 -13.40 -11.91
N LEU A 168 6.82 -13.34 -13.22
CA LEU A 168 5.75 -13.76 -14.12
C LEU A 168 5.93 -15.25 -14.41
N LYS A 169 5.17 -16.08 -13.69
CA LYS A 169 5.07 -17.49 -14.06
C LYS A 169 3.58 -17.82 -14.14
N TYR A 170 3.14 -18.21 -15.31
CA TYR A 170 1.74 -18.58 -15.61
C TYR A 170 0.75 -17.39 -15.54
N GLY A 171 1.18 -16.18 -15.92
CA GLY A 171 0.27 -15.02 -15.98
C GLY A 171 -0.23 -14.51 -14.63
N ILE A 172 0.31 -15.02 -13.53
CA ILE A 172 -0.04 -14.56 -12.18
C ILE A 172 1.05 -13.59 -11.72
N VAL A 173 0.65 -12.35 -11.46
CA VAL A 173 1.56 -11.35 -10.92
C VAL A 173 1.56 -11.49 -9.40
N ILE A 174 2.64 -12.02 -8.85
CA ILE A 174 2.84 -12.07 -7.40
C ILE A 174 3.52 -10.78 -6.97
N TYR A 175 2.83 -10.00 -6.15
CA TYR A 175 3.36 -8.75 -5.64
C TYR A 175 4.17 -9.01 -4.39
N ILE A 176 5.48 -8.88 -4.51
CA ILE A 176 6.33 -8.75 -3.34
C ILE A 176 6.77 -7.29 -3.28
N VAL A 177 6.19 -6.54 -2.37
CA VAL A 177 6.63 -5.17 -2.11
C VAL A 177 7.77 -5.28 -1.10
N ILE A 178 8.97 -5.11 -1.60
CA ILE A 178 10.19 -5.17 -0.79
C ILE A 178 10.64 -3.73 -0.51
N MET A 179 10.75 -3.36 0.74
CA MET A 179 11.14 -2.00 1.13
C MET A 179 12.62 -1.92 1.54
N ILE A 180 13.31 -0.91 1.03
CA ILE A 180 14.73 -0.64 1.30
C ILE A 180 14.88 0.30 2.50
N SER A 181 15.74 -0.03 3.46
CA SER A 181 16.32 0.99 4.31
C SER A 181 17.62 1.45 3.66
N ASN A 182 17.73 2.73 3.43
CA ASN A 182 19.05 3.29 3.22
C ASN A 182 19.77 3.26 4.58
N GLN A 183 20.73 2.36 4.71
CA GLN A 183 21.71 2.49 5.77
C GLN A 183 22.78 3.45 5.25
N HIS A 184 22.85 4.62 5.83
CA HIS A 184 24.05 5.44 5.87
C HIS A 184 24.84 5.06 7.09
#